data_3b85ffa37e5e8dc3e9e5a514cf1d3874
#
_entry.id   3b85ffa37e5e8dc3e9e5a514cf1d3874
#
_cell.length_a   1.000
_cell.length_b   1.000
_cell.length_c   1.000
_cell.angle_alpha   90.00
_cell.angle_beta   90.00
_cell.angle_gamma   90.00
#
_symmetry.space_group_name_H-M   'P 1'
#
loop_
_entity.id
_entity.type
_entity.pdbx_description
1 polymer ?
#
loop_
_entity_poly.entity_id
_entity_poly.type
_entity_poly.pdbx_seq_one_letter_code
_entity_poly.pdbx_strand_id
1 'polypeptide(L)'
;MNNKRNILITGASAGIGSALALRYADENCRLILLARNEQKLINVKQQCEAKGAELTYHSIDVRDTQALQTLVEDIDQQHPIDLVICNAGVTSSIGDNGEAESWDAISNVIDTNLYGVLATLNPLLKKMQKRKNGQIGIVSSLGAYRGMPITPSYCASKAAVKSYGEALRGWLIEDGIKVSVICPGFVESELSAQFYGDKPMMISATKAADIIYNGLHKNKANIAFPFPLNLGMWFLAVLPAKLSDWFMRFFSYGATRK
;
A
#
# COMPACT_ATOMS: atom_id res chain seq x y z
N MET A 1 13.71 -4.13 -30.06
CA MET A 1 12.97 -4.88 -29.04
C MET A 1 12.24 -3.89 -28.18
N ASN A 2 10.89 -3.88 -28.16
CA ASN A 2 10.14 -2.99 -27.28
C ASN A 2 10.44 -3.37 -25.82
N ASN A 3 11.12 -2.50 -25.10
CA ASN A 3 11.49 -2.76 -23.72
C ASN A 3 10.23 -2.53 -22.86
N LYS A 4 9.55 -3.62 -22.47
CA LYS A 4 8.35 -3.55 -21.63
C LYS A 4 8.69 -2.98 -20.27
N ARG A 5 7.79 -2.17 -19.70
CA ARG A 5 7.92 -1.66 -18.34
C ARG A 5 7.60 -2.76 -17.33
N ASN A 6 8.55 -3.10 -16.50
CA ASN A 6 8.42 -4.16 -15.49
C ASN A 6 7.83 -3.58 -14.18
N ILE A 7 6.65 -4.05 -13.79
CA ILE A 7 5.88 -3.52 -12.65
C ILE A 7 5.59 -4.64 -11.68
N LEU A 8 6.12 -4.54 -10.46
CA LEU A 8 5.87 -5.46 -9.36
C LEU A 8 4.82 -4.88 -8.41
N ILE A 9 3.79 -5.67 -8.07
CA ILE A 9 2.71 -5.26 -7.17
C ILE A 9 2.52 -6.33 -6.11
N THR A 10 2.71 -5.98 -4.83
CA THR A 10 2.38 -6.86 -3.70
C THR A 10 0.91 -6.69 -3.28
N GLY A 11 0.29 -7.76 -2.76
CA GLY A 11 -1.14 -7.75 -2.42
C GLY A 11 -2.05 -7.60 -3.64
N ALA A 12 -1.63 -8.13 -4.79
CA ALA A 12 -2.28 -7.92 -6.09
C ALA A 12 -3.54 -8.77 -6.32
N SER A 13 -3.95 -9.61 -5.37
CA SER A 13 -5.09 -10.53 -5.56
C SER A 13 -6.47 -9.91 -5.34
N ALA A 14 -6.56 -8.71 -4.74
CA ALA A 14 -7.83 -8.06 -4.43
C ALA A 14 -7.68 -6.54 -4.23
N GLY A 15 -8.82 -5.82 -4.15
CA GLY A 15 -8.89 -4.42 -3.78
C GLY A 15 -8.04 -3.49 -4.65
N ILE A 16 -7.28 -2.60 -4.02
CA ILE A 16 -6.42 -1.63 -4.72
C ILE A 16 -5.37 -2.35 -5.59
N GLY A 17 -4.77 -3.45 -5.09
CA GLY A 17 -3.71 -4.16 -5.80
C GLY A 17 -4.17 -4.77 -7.11
N SER A 18 -5.33 -5.46 -7.13
CA SER A 18 -5.91 -6.03 -8.35
C SER A 18 -6.37 -4.93 -9.32
N ALA A 19 -6.97 -3.85 -8.79
CA ALA A 19 -7.38 -2.72 -9.62
C ALA A 19 -6.18 -2.00 -10.26
N LEU A 20 -5.05 -1.89 -9.55
CA LEU A 20 -3.79 -1.37 -10.11
C LEU A 20 -3.22 -2.29 -11.19
N ALA A 21 -3.21 -3.62 -10.97
CA ALA A 21 -2.79 -4.57 -12.00
C ALA A 21 -3.60 -4.37 -13.29
N LEU A 22 -4.92 -4.30 -13.19
CA LEU A 22 -5.82 -4.05 -14.32
C LEU A 22 -5.63 -2.67 -14.98
N ARG A 23 -5.25 -1.66 -14.18
CA ARG A 23 -5.02 -0.29 -14.67
C ARG A 23 -3.70 -0.15 -15.42
N TYR A 24 -2.68 -0.93 -15.04
CA TYR A 24 -1.39 -0.97 -15.73
C TYR A 24 -1.35 -1.99 -16.88
N ALA A 25 -2.37 -2.85 -17.00
CA ALA A 25 -2.39 -3.91 -18.01
C ALA A 25 -2.52 -3.32 -19.42
N ASP A 26 -1.44 -3.34 -20.17
CA ASP A 26 -1.34 -3.03 -21.60
C ASP A 26 -0.17 -3.81 -22.23
N GLU A 27 -0.05 -3.76 -23.57
CA GLU A 27 0.97 -4.48 -24.35
C GLU A 27 2.43 -4.04 -24.06
N ASN A 28 2.61 -2.85 -23.48
CA ASN A 28 3.92 -2.28 -23.14
C ASN A 28 4.36 -2.61 -21.71
N CYS A 29 3.53 -3.35 -20.95
CA CYS A 29 3.79 -3.68 -19.56
C CYS A 29 4.03 -5.19 -19.37
N ARG A 30 4.99 -5.50 -18.48
CA ARG A 30 5.14 -6.81 -17.83
C ARG A 30 4.77 -6.63 -16.36
N LEU A 31 3.74 -7.33 -15.94
CA LEU A 31 3.24 -7.29 -14.56
C LEU A 31 3.77 -8.50 -13.78
N ILE A 32 4.26 -8.26 -12.58
CA ILE A 32 4.66 -9.28 -11.62
C ILE A 32 3.78 -9.13 -10.38
N LEU A 33 2.90 -10.09 -10.15
CA LEU A 33 1.88 -10.02 -9.10
C LEU A 33 2.22 -10.95 -7.94
N LEU A 34 2.32 -10.39 -6.73
CA LEU A 34 2.59 -11.15 -5.51
C LEU A 34 1.40 -11.08 -4.57
N ALA A 35 0.91 -12.23 -4.11
CA ALA A 35 -0.09 -12.34 -3.04
C ALA A 35 -0.18 -13.78 -2.52
N ARG A 36 -0.89 -14.01 -1.41
CA ARG A 36 -1.06 -15.36 -0.83
C ARG A 36 -2.08 -16.23 -1.56
N ASN A 37 -3.14 -15.61 -2.08
CA ASN A 37 -4.24 -16.36 -2.69
C ASN A 37 -3.97 -16.56 -4.18
N GLU A 38 -3.50 -17.75 -4.53
CA GLU A 38 -3.14 -18.14 -5.89
C GLU A 38 -4.35 -18.08 -6.84
N GLN A 39 -5.49 -18.60 -6.42
CA GLN A 39 -6.69 -18.61 -7.27
C GLN A 39 -7.16 -17.20 -7.66
N LYS A 40 -7.11 -16.26 -6.70
CA LYS A 40 -7.41 -14.85 -6.99
C LYS A 40 -6.37 -14.24 -7.92
N LEU A 41 -5.07 -14.59 -7.77
CA LEU A 41 -4.01 -14.14 -8.70
C LEU A 41 -4.24 -14.64 -10.12
N ILE A 42 -4.62 -15.90 -10.29
CA ILE A 42 -4.97 -16.49 -11.60
C ILE A 42 -6.10 -15.70 -12.26
N ASN A 43 -7.14 -15.36 -11.51
CA ASN A 43 -8.26 -14.58 -12.04
C ASN A 43 -7.82 -13.17 -12.48
N VAL A 44 -6.97 -12.50 -11.71
CA VAL A 44 -6.41 -11.18 -12.08
C VAL A 44 -5.51 -11.32 -13.31
N LYS A 45 -4.69 -12.38 -13.37
CA LYS A 45 -3.84 -12.67 -14.52
C LYS A 45 -4.65 -12.74 -15.81
N GLN A 46 -5.70 -13.58 -15.84
CA GLN A 46 -6.54 -13.75 -17.02
C GLN A 46 -7.13 -12.42 -17.52
N GLN A 47 -7.57 -11.56 -16.58
CA GLN A 47 -8.12 -10.26 -16.92
C GLN A 47 -7.05 -9.29 -17.47
N CYS A 48 -5.82 -9.33 -16.95
CA CYS A 48 -4.72 -8.49 -17.44
C CYS A 48 -4.20 -8.97 -18.80
N GLU A 49 -4.09 -10.28 -19.01
CA GLU A 49 -3.68 -10.86 -20.29
C GLU A 49 -4.69 -10.57 -21.40
N ALA A 50 -5.99 -10.54 -21.09
CA ALA A 50 -7.04 -10.13 -22.03
C ALA A 50 -6.88 -8.66 -22.51
N LYS A 51 -6.09 -7.84 -21.82
CA LYS A 51 -5.71 -6.46 -22.20
C LYS A 51 -4.33 -6.39 -22.89
N GLY A 52 -3.70 -7.52 -23.16
CA GLY A 52 -2.41 -7.60 -23.86
C GLY A 52 -1.18 -7.52 -22.95
N ALA A 53 -1.33 -7.44 -21.63
CA ALA A 53 -0.20 -7.42 -20.71
C ALA A 53 0.50 -8.79 -20.66
N GLU A 54 1.82 -8.78 -20.59
CA GLU A 54 2.61 -9.94 -20.16
C GLU A 54 2.58 -10.03 -18.64
N LEU A 55 2.27 -11.20 -18.08
CA LEU A 55 2.10 -11.32 -16.64
C LEU A 55 2.67 -12.61 -16.06
N THR A 56 3.42 -12.47 -14.98
CA THR A 56 3.78 -13.55 -14.06
C THR A 56 3.17 -13.32 -12.68
N TYR A 57 2.91 -14.39 -11.93
CA TYR A 57 2.45 -14.29 -10.55
C TYR A 57 3.18 -15.28 -9.67
N HIS A 58 3.29 -14.94 -8.38
CA HIS A 58 3.85 -15.82 -7.37
C HIS A 58 2.97 -15.81 -6.12
N SER A 59 2.58 -17.00 -5.67
CA SER A 59 1.88 -17.17 -4.39
C SER A 59 2.91 -17.12 -3.27
N ILE A 60 2.92 -16.02 -2.52
CA ILE A 60 3.87 -15.78 -1.43
C ILE A 60 3.24 -14.96 -0.31
N ASP A 61 3.59 -15.28 0.93
CA ASP A 61 3.29 -14.45 2.08
C ASP A 61 4.43 -13.44 2.30
N VAL A 62 4.11 -12.15 2.28
CA VAL A 62 5.11 -11.09 2.47
C VAL A 62 5.77 -11.10 3.87
N ARG A 63 5.21 -11.87 4.82
CA ARG A 63 5.78 -12.09 6.15
C ARG A 63 6.97 -13.05 6.13
N ASP A 64 7.04 -13.94 5.14
CA ASP A 64 8.26 -14.71 4.88
C ASP A 64 9.28 -13.79 4.19
N THR A 65 9.92 -12.96 4.99
CA THR A 65 10.82 -11.91 4.51
C THR A 65 12.04 -12.46 3.78
N GLN A 66 12.52 -13.64 4.15
CA GLN A 66 13.66 -14.29 3.50
C GLN A 66 13.27 -14.77 2.09
N ALA A 67 12.19 -15.53 1.97
CA ALA A 67 11.71 -16.01 0.67
C ALA A 67 11.31 -14.85 -0.24
N LEU A 68 10.68 -13.80 0.32
CA LEU A 68 10.29 -12.61 -0.44
C LEU A 68 11.50 -11.86 -1.00
N GLN A 69 12.55 -11.63 -0.20
CA GLN A 69 13.76 -10.95 -0.66
C GLN A 69 14.44 -11.74 -1.78
N THR A 70 14.61 -13.04 -1.61
CA THR A 70 15.19 -13.92 -2.64
C THR A 70 14.37 -13.85 -3.94
N LEU A 71 13.05 -14.01 -3.85
CA LEU A 71 12.18 -13.94 -5.02
C LEU A 71 12.27 -12.60 -5.75
N VAL A 72 12.21 -11.47 -5.02
CA VAL A 72 12.29 -10.13 -5.62
C VAL A 72 13.67 -9.90 -6.25
N GLU A 73 14.74 -10.42 -5.64
CA GLU A 73 16.08 -10.36 -6.20
C GLU A 73 16.22 -11.12 -7.52
N ASP A 74 15.69 -12.34 -7.58
CA ASP A 74 15.70 -13.19 -8.78
C ASP A 74 14.88 -12.56 -9.91
N ILE A 75 13.71 -11.98 -9.59
CA ILE A 75 12.88 -11.28 -10.57
C ILE A 75 13.63 -10.06 -11.14
N ASP A 76 14.25 -9.23 -10.29
CA ASP A 76 14.96 -8.02 -10.76
C ASP A 76 16.23 -8.36 -11.56
N GLN A 77 16.84 -9.53 -11.33
CA GLN A 77 17.96 -10.03 -12.14
C GLN A 77 17.52 -10.40 -13.56
N GLN A 78 16.38 -11.04 -13.69
CA GLN A 78 15.83 -11.45 -14.99
C GLN A 78 15.17 -10.29 -15.74
N HIS A 79 14.43 -9.47 -15.03
CA HIS A 79 13.63 -8.34 -15.53
C HIS A 79 13.75 -7.15 -14.57
N PRO A 80 14.70 -6.23 -14.79
CA PRO A 80 14.89 -5.07 -13.95
C PRO A 80 13.58 -4.34 -13.68
N ILE A 81 13.19 -4.23 -12.40
CA ILE A 81 11.90 -3.66 -11.99
C ILE A 81 11.94 -2.14 -12.12
N ASP A 82 11.08 -1.58 -12.99
CA ASP A 82 10.95 -0.15 -13.21
C ASP A 82 10.02 0.52 -12.18
N LEU A 83 8.98 -0.20 -11.74
CA LEU A 83 8.05 0.26 -10.72
C LEU A 83 7.74 -0.86 -9.74
N VAL A 84 7.93 -0.61 -8.46
CA VAL A 84 7.44 -1.48 -7.38
C VAL A 84 6.33 -0.79 -6.60
N ILE A 85 5.20 -1.47 -6.41
CA ILE A 85 4.08 -0.97 -5.59
C ILE A 85 3.92 -1.91 -4.39
N CYS A 86 4.36 -1.44 -3.23
CA CYS A 86 4.18 -2.12 -1.96
C CYS A 86 2.76 -1.85 -1.45
N ASN A 87 1.82 -2.75 -1.81
CA ASN A 87 0.39 -2.59 -1.51
C ASN A 87 -0.13 -3.64 -0.52
N ALA A 88 0.54 -4.77 -0.35
CA ALA A 88 0.11 -5.79 0.62
C ALA A 88 -0.12 -5.18 2.01
N GLY A 89 -1.24 -5.54 2.64
CA GLY A 89 -1.57 -5.04 3.94
C GLY A 89 -2.77 -5.74 4.55
N VAL A 90 -2.80 -5.73 5.87
CA VAL A 90 -3.89 -6.25 6.71
C VAL A 90 -4.25 -5.21 7.77
N THR A 91 -5.39 -5.38 8.40
CA THR A 91 -5.83 -4.54 9.52
C THR A 91 -6.12 -5.39 10.75
N SER A 92 -6.12 -4.75 11.89
CA SER A 92 -6.64 -5.26 13.15
C SER A 92 -7.42 -4.14 13.83
N SER A 93 -8.27 -4.49 14.76
CA SER A 93 -9.04 -3.53 15.56
C SER A 93 -9.15 -4.02 17.00
N ILE A 94 -9.41 -3.07 17.90
CA ILE A 94 -9.86 -3.38 19.25
C ILE A 94 -11.18 -4.15 19.19
N GLY A 95 -11.46 -4.97 20.21
CA GLY A 95 -12.73 -5.69 20.32
C GLY A 95 -13.94 -4.76 20.53
N ASP A 96 -15.15 -5.30 20.31
CA ASP A 96 -16.40 -4.54 20.36
C ASP A 96 -16.68 -3.92 21.74
N ASN A 97 -16.18 -4.56 22.80
CA ASN A 97 -16.29 -4.05 24.18
C ASN A 97 -15.05 -3.24 24.61
N GLY A 98 -14.17 -2.90 23.68
CA GLY A 98 -12.92 -2.17 23.93
C GLY A 98 -11.77 -3.04 24.43
N GLU A 99 -11.81 -4.36 24.16
CA GLU A 99 -10.69 -5.26 24.43
C GLU A 99 -9.48 -4.87 23.57
N ALA A 100 -8.29 -4.96 24.14
CA ALA A 100 -7.05 -4.70 23.41
C ALA A 100 -6.87 -5.68 22.25
N GLU A 101 -6.21 -5.22 21.18
CA GLU A 101 -5.75 -6.10 20.10
C GLU A 101 -4.87 -7.22 20.68
N SER A 102 -5.06 -8.48 20.24
CA SER A 102 -4.18 -9.56 20.65
C SER A 102 -2.77 -9.35 20.12
N TRP A 103 -1.75 -9.91 20.83
CA TRP A 103 -0.36 -9.83 20.37
C TRP A 103 -0.18 -10.42 18.97
N ASP A 104 -0.85 -11.53 18.66
CA ASP A 104 -0.78 -12.17 17.34
C ASP A 104 -1.36 -11.26 16.24
N ALA A 105 -2.45 -10.55 16.53
CA ALA A 105 -3.03 -9.60 15.60
C ALA A 105 -2.10 -8.41 15.36
N ILE A 106 -1.50 -7.86 16.43
CA ILE A 106 -0.51 -6.78 16.33
C ILE A 106 0.69 -7.23 15.50
N SER A 107 1.28 -8.39 15.83
CA SER A 107 2.43 -8.94 15.10
C SER A 107 2.11 -9.16 13.62
N ASN A 108 0.96 -9.77 13.32
CA ASN A 108 0.52 -9.97 11.93
C ASN A 108 0.41 -8.66 11.15
N VAL A 109 -0.09 -7.58 11.77
CA VAL A 109 -0.17 -6.26 11.16
C VAL A 109 1.21 -5.66 10.92
N ILE A 110 2.11 -5.71 11.90
CA ILE A 110 3.47 -5.18 11.78
C ILE A 110 4.27 -5.96 10.74
N ASP A 111 4.23 -7.29 10.80
CA ASP A 111 4.97 -8.16 9.88
C ASP A 111 4.51 -7.96 8.43
N THR A 112 3.19 -7.86 8.21
CA THR A 112 2.66 -7.66 6.86
C THR A 112 2.89 -6.24 6.35
N ASN A 113 2.46 -5.22 7.13
CA ASN A 113 2.39 -3.84 6.65
C ASN A 113 3.74 -3.12 6.69
N LEU A 114 4.64 -3.50 7.57
CA LEU A 114 5.96 -2.87 7.72
C LEU A 114 7.08 -3.79 7.21
N TYR A 115 7.31 -4.94 7.83
CA TYR A 115 8.41 -5.81 7.42
C TYR A 115 8.24 -6.33 5.99
N GLY A 116 7.01 -6.63 5.55
CA GLY A 116 6.74 -7.00 4.16
C GLY A 116 7.12 -5.90 3.17
N VAL A 117 6.89 -4.62 3.50
CA VAL A 117 7.33 -3.47 2.68
C VAL A 117 8.84 -3.36 2.64
N LEU A 118 9.51 -3.43 3.81
CA LEU A 118 10.95 -3.34 3.92
C LEU A 118 11.64 -4.49 3.15
N ALA A 119 11.14 -5.73 3.30
CA ALA A 119 11.66 -6.91 2.62
C ALA A 119 11.47 -6.84 1.10
N THR A 120 10.35 -6.28 0.62
CA THR A 120 10.13 -6.05 -0.82
C THR A 120 11.13 -5.05 -1.40
N LEU A 121 11.44 -3.98 -0.68
CA LEU A 121 12.27 -2.89 -1.19
C LEU A 121 13.78 -3.15 -1.03
N ASN A 122 14.19 -3.81 0.05
CA ASN A 122 15.60 -3.99 0.39
C ASN A 122 16.48 -4.51 -0.76
N PRO A 123 16.12 -5.57 -1.51
CA PRO A 123 16.93 -6.08 -2.61
C PRO A 123 16.94 -5.16 -3.83
N LEU A 124 15.99 -4.22 -3.96
CA LEU A 124 15.86 -3.32 -5.10
C LEU A 124 16.65 -2.02 -4.97
N LEU A 125 16.80 -1.48 -3.75
CA LEU A 125 17.34 -0.13 -3.54
C LEU A 125 18.70 0.06 -4.18
N LYS A 126 19.70 -0.78 -3.83
CA LYS A 126 21.04 -0.70 -4.40
C LYS A 126 21.07 -0.93 -5.92
N LYS A 127 20.20 -1.81 -6.43
CA LYS A 127 20.10 -2.11 -7.87
C LYS A 127 19.50 -0.92 -8.62
N MET A 128 18.46 -0.30 -8.09
CA MET A 128 17.88 0.93 -8.64
C MET A 128 18.89 2.10 -8.62
N GLN A 129 19.63 2.28 -7.52
CA GLN A 129 20.69 3.29 -7.44
C GLN A 129 21.77 3.07 -8.50
N LYS A 130 22.25 1.83 -8.65
CA LYS A 130 23.28 1.49 -9.66
C LYS A 130 22.85 1.80 -11.09
N ARG A 131 21.57 1.54 -11.44
CA ARG A 131 21.02 1.82 -12.76
C ARG A 131 20.45 3.23 -12.92
N LYS A 132 20.44 4.04 -11.84
CA LYS A 132 19.88 5.40 -11.77
C LYS A 132 18.46 5.49 -12.34
N ASN A 133 17.68 4.43 -12.16
CA ASN A 133 16.31 4.31 -12.63
C ASN A 133 15.51 3.43 -11.69
N GLY A 134 14.29 3.88 -11.37
CA GLY A 134 13.32 3.16 -10.59
C GLY A 134 12.21 4.05 -10.06
N GLN A 135 11.09 3.44 -9.79
CA GLN A 135 9.98 4.11 -9.13
C GLN A 135 9.39 3.22 -8.03
N ILE A 136 9.12 3.82 -6.88
CA ILE A 136 8.61 3.16 -5.68
C ILE A 136 7.28 3.80 -5.28
N GLY A 137 6.23 3.00 -5.17
CA GLY A 137 4.95 3.37 -4.59
C GLY A 137 4.72 2.60 -3.28
N ILE A 138 4.53 3.29 -2.17
CA ILE A 138 4.26 2.67 -0.87
C ILE A 138 2.84 3.00 -0.44
N VAL A 139 1.98 1.97 -0.30
CA VAL A 139 0.60 2.14 0.12
C VAL A 139 0.52 2.21 1.65
N SER A 140 0.38 3.43 2.15
CA SER A 140 0.09 3.78 3.52
C SER A 140 -1.43 3.92 3.73
N SER A 141 -1.89 4.95 4.47
CA SER A 141 -3.29 5.25 4.75
C SER A 141 -3.43 6.70 5.24
N LEU A 142 -4.63 7.27 5.16
CA LEU A 142 -4.95 8.51 5.90
C LEU A 142 -4.83 8.32 7.42
N GLY A 143 -5.03 7.08 7.92
CA GLY A 143 -4.76 6.74 9.32
C GLY A 143 -3.29 6.88 9.76
N ALA A 144 -2.37 7.09 8.82
CA ALA A 144 -0.97 7.40 9.11
C ALA A 144 -0.74 8.85 9.56
N TYR A 145 -1.67 9.77 9.28
CA TYR A 145 -1.58 11.16 9.72
C TYR A 145 -2.02 11.34 11.17
N ARG A 146 -3.11 10.69 11.51
CA ARG A 146 -3.66 10.71 12.88
C ARG A 146 -4.17 9.31 13.23
N GLY A 147 -3.64 8.72 14.30
CA GLY A 147 -4.07 7.40 14.77
C GLY A 147 -5.56 7.37 15.11
N MET A 148 -6.24 6.35 14.60
CA MET A 148 -7.65 6.10 14.91
C MET A 148 -7.76 5.20 16.15
N PRO A 149 -8.60 5.53 17.14
CA PRO A 149 -8.71 4.77 18.39
C PRO A 149 -9.03 3.28 18.21
N ILE A 150 -9.74 2.94 17.14
CA ILE A 150 -10.22 1.56 16.90
C ILE A 150 -9.18 0.64 16.24
N THR A 151 -8.06 1.17 15.70
CA THR A 151 -7.06 0.40 14.94
C THR A 151 -5.63 0.85 15.25
N PRO A 152 -5.17 0.72 16.52
CA PRO A 152 -3.89 1.28 16.95
C PRO A 152 -2.69 0.71 16.18
N SER A 153 -2.58 -0.62 16.08
CA SER A 153 -1.45 -1.28 15.41
C SER A 153 -1.43 -0.99 13.90
N TYR A 154 -2.60 -0.96 13.27
CA TYR A 154 -2.71 -0.59 11.85
C TYR A 154 -2.21 0.82 11.61
N CYS A 155 -2.70 1.81 12.37
CA CYS A 155 -2.26 3.20 12.23
C CYS A 155 -0.76 3.35 12.47
N ALA A 156 -0.21 2.67 13.49
CA ALA A 156 1.22 2.66 13.77
C ALA A 156 2.02 2.11 12.58
N SER A 157 1.61 0.96 12.01
CA SER A 157 2.27 0.37 10.86
C SER A 157 2.24 1.28 9.63
N LYS A 158 1.09 1.95 9.38
CA LYS A 158 0.92 2.85 8.23
C LYS A 158 1.68 4.18 8.41
N ALA A 159 1.81 4.67 9.63
CA ALA A 159 2.68 5.81 9.96
C ALA A 159 4.16 5.47 9.73
N ALA A 160 4.60 4.28 10.14
CA ALA A 160 5.96 3.82 9.93
C ALA A 160 6.34 3.77 8.44
N VAL A 161 5.52 3.14 7.59
CA VAL A 161 5.83 3.07 6.15
C VAL A 161 5.68 4.40 5.42
N LYS A 162 4.81 5.30 5.93
CA LYS A 162 4.74 6.69 5.43
C LYS A 162 6.06 7.42 5.68
N SER A 163 6.54 7.41 6.91
CA SER A 163 7.81 8.04 7.29
C SER A 163 9.00 7.42 6.53
N TYR A 164 9.03 6.10 6.39
CA TYR A 164 10.04 5.39 5.62
C TYR A 164 10.05 5.82 4.15
N GLY A 165 8.88 5.91 3.51
CA GLY A 165 8.78 6.36 2.12
C GLY A 165 9.20 7.82 1.90
N GLU A 166 8.86 8.70 2.85
CA GLU A 166 9.30 10.10 2.84
C GLU A 166 10.83 10.21 2.96
N ALA A 167 11.43 9.43 3.85
CA ALA A 167 12.88 9.37 4.01
C ALA A 167 13.57 8.80 2.76
N LEU A 168 13.05 7.72 2.17
CA LEU A 168 13.56 7.16 0.92
C LEU A 168 13.52 8.18 -0.23
N ARG A 169 12.45 8.97 -0.32
CA ARG A 169 12.35 10.00 -1.35
C ARG A 169 13.47 11.02 -1.24
N GLY A 170 13.78 11.51 -0.03
CA GLY A 170 14.87 12.43 0.20
C GLY A 170 16.24 11.82 -0.10
N TRP A 171 16.43 10.57 0.32
CA TRP A 171 17.71 9.87 0.13
C TRP A 171 18.01 9.55 -1.33
N LEU A 172 17.00 9.12 -2.10
CA LEU A 172 17.17 8.55 -3.45
C LEU A 172 16.99 9.57 -4.58
N ILE A 173 16.70 10.84 -4.28
CA ILE A 173 16.42 11.88 -5.28
C ILE A 173 17.62 12.14 -6.20
N GLU A 174 18.84 12.15 -5.66
CA GLU A 174 20.10 12.34 -6.39
C GLU A 174 20.39 11.18 -7.36
N ASP A 175 19.84 10.00 -7.06
CA ASP A 175 19.97 8.80 -7.90
C ASP A 175 18.88 8.74 -9.00
N GLY A 176 18.02 9.75 -9.10
CA GLY A 176 16.92 9.79 -10.08
C GLY A 176 15.76 8.83 -9.80
N ILE A 177 15.72 8.21 -8.61
CA ILE A 177 14.68 7.27 -8.20
C ILE A 177 13.47 8.04 -7.66
N LYS A 178 12.31 7.70 -8.17
CA LYS A 178 11.03 8.34 -7.80
C LYS A 178 10.38 7.56 -6.66
N VAL A 179 9.99 8.25 -5.59
CA VAL A 179 9.27 7.63 -4.46
C VAL A 179 7.99 8.39 -4.19
N SER A 180 6.88 7.66 -4.09
CA SER A 180 5.56 8.20 -3.78
C SER A 180 4.95 7.45 -2.59
N VAL A 181 4.50 8.17 -1.59
CA VAL A 181 3.68 7.62 -0.50
C VAL A 181 2.22 7.80 -0.87
N ILE A 182 1.46 6.71 -0.81
CA ILE A 182 0.04 6.66 -1.19
C ILE A 182 -0.77 6.54 0.09
N CYS A 183 -1.65 7.50 0.36
CA CYS A 183 -2.44 7.58 1.58
C CYS A 183 -3.95 7.55 1.23
N PRO A 184 -4.53 6.36 0.99
CA PRO A 184 -5.96 6.22 0.77
C PRO A 184 -6.77 6.46 2.06
N GLY A 185 -7.99 6.97 1.91
CA GLY A 185 -9.06 6.79 2.87
C GLY A 185 -9.73 5.42 2.69
N PHE A 186 -11.04 5.35 2.89
CA PHE A 186 -11.78 4.11 2.70
C PHE A 186 -11.94 3.78 1.21
N VAL A 187 -11.52 2.57 0.84
CA VAL A 187 -11.65 2.00 -0.50
C VAL A 187 -12.38 0.67 -0.40
N GLU A 188 -13.36 0.44 -1.28
CA GLU A 188 -14.09 -0.83 -1.35
C GLU A 188 -13.13 -2.02 -1.48
N SER A 189 -13.06 -2.84 -0.43
CA SER A 189 -12.18 -4.01 -0.36
C SER A 189 -12.53 -4.91 0.82
N GLU A 190 -12.06 -6.15 0.81
CA GLU A 190 -12.16 -7.06 1.96
C GLU A 190 -11.49 -6.48 3.22
N LEU A 191 -10.44 -5.68 3.05
CA LEU A 191 -9.76 -5.01 4.16
C LEU A 191 -10.66 -3.94 4.80
N SER A 192 -11.29 -3.09 3.99
CA SER A 192 -12.18 -2.05 4.51
C SER A 192 -13.47 -2.64 5.11
N ALA A 193 -13.89 -3.83 4.67
CA ALA A 193 -15.05 -4.51 5.25
C ALA A 193 -14.84 -4.89 6.72
N GLN A 194 -13.59 -5.11 7.15
CA GLN A 194 -13.23 -5.46 8.53
C GLN A 194 -13.26 -4.25 9.49
N PHE A 195 -13.33 -3.02 8.97
CA PHE A 195 -13.47 -1.84 9.81
C PHE A 195 -14.90 -1.70 10.35
N TYR A 196 -15.01 -1.52 11.66
CA TYR A 196 -16.26 -1.16 12.32
C TYR A 196 -16.52 0.35 12.17
N GLY A 197 -17.81 0.71 12.11
CA GLY A 197 -18.26 2.10 12.04
C GLY A 197 -18.32 2.69 10.64
N ASP A 198 -18.52 4.00 10.59
CA ASP A 198 -18.73 4.73 9.35
C ASP A 198 -17.46 4.76 8.47
N LYS A 199 -17.68 4.66 7.17
CA LYS A 199 -16.63 4.71 6.15
C LYS A 199 -16.86 5.93 5.26
N PRO A 200 -16.61 7.14 5.78
CA PRO A 200 -16.94 8.35 5.06
C PRO A 200 -16.19 8.43 3.73
N MET A 201 -16.89 8.89 2.73
CA MET A 201 -16.34 9.14 1.39
C MET A 201 -15.65 7.91 0.78
N MET A 202 -16.16 6.70 1.05
CA MET A 202 -15.63 5.46 0.47
C MET A 202 -15.69 5.55 -1.06
N ILE A 203 -14.62 5.12 -1.73
CA ILE A 203 -14.51 5.09 -3.18
C ILE A 203 -14.24 3.66 -3.67
N SER A 204 -14.56 3.39 -4.94
CA SER A 204 -14.26 2.09 -5.54
C SER A 204 -12.75 1.86 -5.70
N ALA A 205 -12.35 0.58 -5.73
CA ALA A 205 -10.96 0.19 -5.99
C ALA A 205 -10.45 0.70 -7.35
N THR A 206 -11.31 0.70 -8.37
CA THR A 206 -10.99 1.25 -9.71
C THR A 206 -10.66 2.74 -9.65
N LYS A 207 -11.51 3.53 -8.97
CA LYS A 207 -11.25 4.97 -8.80
C LYS A 207 -9.97 5.23 -8.01
N ALA A 208 -9.71 4.44 -6.97
CA ALA A 208 -8.46 4.51 -6.22
C ALA A 208 -7.25 4.21 -7.11
N ALA A 209 -7.31 3.15 -7.94
CA ALA A 209 -6.26 2.80 -8.89
C ALA A 209 -5.97 3.92 -9.90
N ASP A 210 -7.00 4.59 -10.43
CA ASP A 210 -6.82 5.72 -11.34
C ASP A 210 -6.12 6.91 -10.68
N ILE A 211 -6.50 7.23 -9.43
CA ILE A 211 -5.84 8.31 -8.66
C ILE A 211 -4.38 7.97 -8.42
N ILE A 212 -4.08 6.73 -8.01
CA ILE A 212 -2.73 6.24 -7.73
C ILE A 212 -1.89 6.24 -9.01
N TYR A 213 -2.40 5.67 -10.10
CA TYR A 213 -1.74 5.65 -11.40
C TYR A 213 -1.34 7.06 -11.86
N ASN A 214 -2.29 7.99 -11.85
CA ASN A 214 -2.04 9.37 -12.24
C ASN A 214 -1.04 10.08 -11.30
N GLY A 215 -1.09 9.78 -10.00
CA GLY A 215 -0.17 10.33 -9.01
C GLY A 215 1.26 9.82 -9.21
N LEU A 216 1.43 8.52 -9.44
CA LEU A 216 2.71 7.88 -9.75
C LEU A 216 3.27 8.40 -11.07
N HIS A 217 2.44 8.50 -12.11
CA HIS A 217 2.87 9.04 -13.40
C HIS A 217 3.41 10.47 -13.28
N LYS A 218 2.79 11.30 -12.44
CA LYS A 218 3.23 12.68 -12.16
C LYS A 218 4.32 12.79 -11.08
N ASN A 219 4.87 11.67 -10.61
CA ASN A 219 5.86 11.62 -9.53
C ASN A 219 5.46 12.45 -8.29
N LYS A 220 4.17 12.42 -7.91
CA LYS A 220 3.72 13.10 -6.69
C LYS A 220 4.35 12.47 -5.45
N ALA A 221 4.92 13.31 -4.58
CA ALA A 221 5.53 12.83 -3.33
C ALA A 221 4.50 12.14 -2.43
N ASN A 222 3.29 12.72 -2.34
CA ASN A 222 2.18 12.23 -1.54
C ASN A 222 0.91 12.15 -2.40
N ILE A 223 0.26 10.99 -2.41
CA ILE A 223 -0.98 10.70 -3.16
C ILE A 223 -2.08 10.41 -2.13
N ALA A 224 -2.58 11.45 -1.47
CA ALA A 224 -3.60 11.35 -0.43
C ALA A 224 -5.01 11.67 -0.99
N PHE A 225 -5.96 10.80 -0.71
CA PHE A 225 -7.34 10.91 -1.18
C PHE A 225 -8.33 10.16 -0.28
N PRO A 226 -9.67 10.44 -0.35
CA PRO A 226 -10.33 11.46 -1.16
C PRO A 226 -10.23 12.87 -0.55
N PHE A 227 -10.46 13.88 -1.37
CA PHE A 227 -10.69 15.24 -0.89
C PHE A 227 -12.17 15.39 -0.48
N PRO A 228 -12.50 16.10 0.63
CA PRO A 228 -11.62 16.83 1.56
C PRO A 228 -11.11 16.00 2.75
N LEU A 229 -11.38 14.68 2.83
CA LEU A 229 -11.01 13.85 3.98
C LEU A 229 -9.49 13.87 4.24
N ASN A 230 -8.68 13.83 3.19
CA ASN A 230 -7.22 13.93 3.28
C ASN A 230 -6.75 15.23 3.95
N LEU A 231 -7.39 16.37 3.64
CA LEU A 231 -7.09 17.65 4.27
C LEU A 231 -7.50 17.65 5.75
N GLY A 232 -8.68 17.07 6.07
CA GLY A 232 -9.16 16.92 7.44
C GLY A 232 -8.21 16.09 8.30
N MET A 233 -7.74 14.94 7.81
CA MET A 233 -6.80 14.08 8.53
C MET A 233 -5.43 14.76 8.74
N TRP A 234 -4.94 15.49 7.74
CA TRP A 234 -3.73 16.30 7.88
C TRP A 234 -3.92 17.38 8.94
N PHE A 235 -5.04 18.08 8.93
CA PHE A 235 -5.36 19.12 9.91
C PHE A 235 -5.40 18.56 11.33
N LEU A 236 -6.04 17.40 11.53
CA LEU A 236 -6.07 16.71 12.83
C LEU A 236 -4.67 16.34 13.35
N ALA A 237 -3.72 16.06 12.45
CA ALA A 237 -2.35 15.74 12.83
C ALA A 237 -1.55 16.93 13.38
N VAL A 238 -1.88 18.15 12.95
CA VAL A 238 -1.17 19.37 13.38
C VAL A 238 -1.85 20.10 14.55
N LEU A 239 -3.07 19.70 14.90
CA LEU A 239 -3.78 20.25 16.06
C LEU A 239 -3.17 19.76 17.40
N PRO A 240 -3.25 20.56 18.46
CA PRO A 240 -2.99 20.07 19.83
C PRO A 240 -3.83 18.83 20.13
N ALA A 241 -3.22 17.82 20.79
CA ALA A 241 -3.83 16.51 21.00
C ALA A 241 -5.26 16.57 21.58
N LYS A 242 -5.50 17.41 22.60
CA LYS A 242 -6.82 17.57 23.22
C LYS A 242 -7.91 18.01 22.23
N LEU A 243 -7.59 18.92 21.30
CA LEU A 243 -8.53 19.38 20.27
C LEU A 243 -8.75 18.29 19.22
N SER A 244 -7.68 17.66 18.77
CA SER A 244 -7.76 16.54 17.82
C SER A 244 -8.60 15.38 18.38
N ASP A 245 -8.42 15.02 19.66
CA ASP A 245 -9.20 13.98 20.34
C ASP A 245 -10.69 14.34 20.44
N TRP A 246 -11.00 15.63 20.71
CA TRP A 246 -12.37 16.11 20.74
C TRP A 246 -13.06 15.95 19.38
N PHE A 247 -12.40 16.34 18.29
CA PHE A 247 -12.90 16.13 16.92
C PHE A 247 -13.10 14.64 16.59
N MET A 248 -12.12 13.79 16.94
CA MET A 248 -12.20 12.35 16.70
C MET A 248 -13.40 11.70 17.39
N ARG A 249 -13.76 12.16 18.60
CA ARG A 249 -14.96 11.70 19.33
C ARG A 249 -16.24 12.14 18.62
N PHE A 250 -16.28 13.36 18.10
CA PHE A 250 -17.45 13.91 17.41
C PHE A 250 -17.79 13.13 16.14
N PHE A 251 -16.79 12.64 15.43
CA PHE A 251 -16.96 11.84 14.20
C PHE A 251 -17.13 10.33 14.45
N SER A 252 -17.52 9.91 15.63
CA SER A 252 -17.76 8.49 16.01
C SER A 252 -16.55 7.55 15.85
N TYR A 253 -15.34 8.08 15.69
CA TYR A 253 -14.10 7.31 15.72
C TYR A 253 -13.58 7.09 17.15
N GLY A 254 -14.28 7.59 18.15
CA GLY A 254 -14.02 7.26 19.54
C GLY A 254 -14.51 5.85 19.83
N ALA A 255 -13.68 5.04 20.51
CA ALA A 255 -14.14 3.77 21.06
C ALA A 255 -15.35 4.05 21.99
N THR A 256 -16.56 3.88 21.47
CA THR A 256 -17.76 3.93 22.29
C THR A 256 -17.79 2.64 23.10
N ARG A 257 -17.27 2.71 24.33
CA ARG A 257 -17.71 1.75 25.34
C ARG A 257 -19.21 1.98 25.53
N LYS A 258 -20.03 1.02 25.08
CA LYS A 258 -21.43 0.96 25.43
C LYS A 258 -21.59 0.62 26.91
#